data_44b80ec01cd200da5c1cbb3d70183563
#
_entry.id   44b80ec01cd200da5c1cbb3d70183563
#
_cell.length_a   1.000
_cell.length_b   1.000
_cell.length_c   1.000
_cell.angle_alpha   90.00
_cell.angle_beta   90.00
_cell.angle_gamma   90.00
#
_symmetry.space_group_name_H-M   'P 1'
#
loop_
_entity.id
_entity.type
_entity.pdbx_description
1 polymer ?
#
loop_
_entity_poly.entity_id
_entity_poly.type
_entity_poly.pdbx_seq_one_letter_code
_entity_poly.pdbx_strand_id
1 'polypeptide(L)'
;MRSIYGADTRPRADLTARARIRDVALEQFAEHGFDGATIRGIAKAAGVSPSLVQHHFGSKDGLRRACDDTVLDLVQRKVAATEDGRIASPDVLASLQEQALPLVRYLARAFVDGSPAGATLVDEIAEGTERFLSATWPERYPPGDRRTRDAAAVLVAQSAGTIVMHEHVARRMGLVPWKDVLSPRIGLAQLDVYDALGEFVASGVGEQIREAVAGLDGRGPEAKE
;
A
#
# COMPACT_ATOMS: atom_id res chain seq x y z
N MET A 1 -1.64 -20.54 27.91
CA MET A 1 -1.09 -19.87 26.72
C MET A 1 -0.95 -18.39 27.07
N ARG A 2 0.26 -17.91 27.39
CA ARG A 2 0.51 -16.52 27.85
C ARG A 2 0.60 -15.63 26.62
N SER A 3 -0.20 -14.55 26.62
CA SER A 3 -0.16 -13.47 25.63
C SER A 3 1.25 -12.90 25.54
N ILE A 4 1.83 -12.91 24.35
CA ILE A 4 3.19 -12.39 24.04
C ILE A 4 3.18 -10.87 23.72
N TYR A 5 2.05 -10.21 23.85
CA TYR A 5 1.98 -8.76 23.80
C TYR A 5 2.04 -8.23 25.23
N GLY A 6 3.26 -7.88 25.66
CA GLY A 6 3.46 -7.11 26.88
C GLY A 6 2.59 -5.85 26.83
N ALA A 7 1.76 -5.63 27.82
CA ALA A 7 0.99 -4.40 27.98
C ALA A 7 1.97 -3.24 27.91
N ASP A 8 1.75 -2.31 26.97
CA ASP A 8 2.55 -1.09 26.85
C ASP A 8 2.39 -0.28 28.14
N THR A 9 3.43 -0.28 28.96
CA THR A 9 3.44 0.33 30.30
C THR A 9 3.61 1.85 30.27
N ARG A 10 3.68 2.45 29.07
CA ARG A 10 3.83 3.90 28.90
C ARG A 10 2.57 4.66 29.34
N PRO A 11 2.72 5.88 29.92
CA PRO A 11 1.59 6.71 30.27
C PRO A 11 0.67 6.98 29.08
N ARG A 12 -0.64 7.01 29.30
CA ARG A 12 -1.65 7.22 28.22
C ARG A 12 -1.44 8.51 27.43
N ALA A 13 -0.94 9.57 28.09
CA ALA A 13 -0.59 10.84 27.44
C ALA A 13 0.60 10.69 26.49
N ASP A 14 1.55 9.82 26.81
CA ASP A 14 2.74 9.51 26.00
C ASP A 14 2.38 8.72 24.75
N LEU A 15 1.50 7.73 24.86
CA LEU A 15 0.93 7.00 23.72
C LEU A 15 0.18 7.94 22.77
N THR A 16 -0.58 8.89 23.31
CA THR A 16 -1.29 9.89 22.52
C THR A 16 -0.33 10.84 21.80
N ALA A 17 0.76 11.26 22.47
CA ALA A 17 1.80 12.09 21.85
C ALA A 17 2.53 11.35 20.73
N ARG A 18 2.89 10.08 20.94
CA ARG A 18 3.51 9.23 19.92
C ARG A 18 2.63 9.08 18.68
N ALA A 19 1.34 8.79 18.85
CA ALA A 19 0.39 8.69 17.74
C ALA A 19 0.28 10.02 16.98
N ARG A 20 0.09 11.14 17.68
CA ARG A 20 0.00 12.48 17.08
C ARG A 20 1.26 12.86 16.30
N ILE A 21 2.45 12.58 16.83
CA ILE A 21 3.71 12.84 16.12
C ILE A 21 3.79 12.03 14.84
N ARG A 22 3.42 10.74 14.88
CA ARG A 22 3.39 9.86 13.71
C ARG A 22 2.40 10.37 12.65
N ASP A 23 1.19 10.74 13.04
CA ASP A 23 0.15 11.20 12.13
C ASP A 23 0.57 12.52 11.44
N VAL A 24 1.16 13.45 12.16
CA VAL A 24 1.77 14.66 11.58
C VAL A 24 2.95 14.32 10.67
N ALA A 25 3.76 13.31 11.02
CA ALA A 25 4.87 12.90 10.18
C ALA A 25 4.40 12.31 8.85
N LEU A 26 3.31 11.53 8.83
CA LEU A 26 2.68 11.05 7.60
C LEU A 26 2.32 12.21 6.65
N GLU A 27 1.71 13.28 7.18
CA GLU A 27 1.37 14.47 6.40
C GLU A 27 2.63 15.20 5.88
N GLN A 28 3.62 15.41 6.74
CA GLN A 28 4.86 16.11 6.38
C GLN A 28 5.70 15.34 5.36
N PHE A 29 5.79 14.01 5.48
CA PHE A 29 6.44 13.16 4.49
C PHE A 29 5.68 13.14 3.15
N ALA A 30 4.35 13.12 3.19
CA ALA A 30 3.53 13.19 1.99
C ALA A 30 3.71 14.52 1.24
N GLU A 31 3.77 15.64 1.96
CA GLU A 31 3.84 16.99 1.36
C GLU A 31 5.25 17.34 0.89
N HIS A 32 6.27 17.09 1.72
CA HIS A 32 7.62 17.56 1.47
C HIS A 32 8.59 16.45 1.01
N GLY A 33 8.14 15.20 0.96
CA GLY A 33 8.98 14.03 0.78
C GLY A 33 9.82 13.73 2.03
N PHE A 34 10.47 12.55 2.02
CA PHE A 34 11.29 12.17 3.16
C PHE A 34 12.46 13.14 3.37
N ASP A 35 13.18 13.53 2.33
CA ASP A 35 14.35 14.41 2.46
C ASP A 35 13.97 15.83 2.90
N GLY A 36 12.87 16.37 2.38
CA GLY A 36 12.41 17.74 2.69
C GLY A 36 11.81 17.89 4.09
N ALA A 37 11.18 16.86 4.64
CA ALA A 37 10.64 16.90 5.99
C ALA A 37 11.75 16.88 7.05
N THR A 38 11.59 17.63 8.14
CA THR A 38 12.58 17.70 9.21
C THR A 38 11.96 17.38 10.57
N ILE A 39 12.74 16.78 11.48
CA ILE A 39 12.30 16.51 12.85
C ILE A 39 11.80 17.79 13.55
N ARG A 40 12.46 18.94 13.30
CA ARG A 40 12.01 20.23 13.87
C ARG A 40 10.68 20.68 13.29
N GLY A 41 10.47 20.52 11.98
CA GLY A 41 9.21 20.83 11.30
C GLY A 41 8.07 19.97 11.82
N ILE A 42 8.27 18.66 11.91
CA ILE A 42 7.31 17.69 12.44
C ILE A 42 6.97 18.01 13.91
N ALA A 43 7.99 18.25 14.74
CA ALA A 43 7.78 18.60 16.16
C ALA A 43 6.94 19.87 16.31
N LYS A 44 7.26 20.92 15.54
CA LYS A 44 6.50 22.17 15.52
C LYS A 44 5.03 21.93 15.11
N ALA A 45 4.80 21.18 14.05
CA ALA A 45 3.46 20.87 13.55
C ALA A 45 2.66 19.99 14.55
N ALA A 46 3.33 19.05 15.22
CA ALA A 46 2.73 18.20 16.26
C ALA A 46 2.53 18.90 17.62
N GLY A 47 3.00 20.15 17.79
CA GLY A 47 2.94 20.89 19.04
C GLY A 47 3.77 20.27 20.17
N VAL A 48 4.95 19.73 19.83
CA VAL A 48 5.85 19.07 20.79
C VAL A 48 7.29 19.57 20.64
N SER A 49 8.16 19.23 21.58
CA SER A 49 9.60 19.50 21.44
C SER A 49 10.28 18.50 20.48
N PRO A 50 11.34 18.89 19.75
CA PRO A 50 12.13 17.95 18.95
C PRO A 50 12.73 16.82 19.79
N SER A 51 13.07 17.07 21.05
CA SER A 51 13.57 16.04 21.98
C SER A 51 12.51 14.96 22.28
N LEU A 52 11.23 15.32 22.34
CA LEU A 52 10.15 14.36 22.53
C LEU A 52 9.98 13.47 21.29
N VAL A 53 10.13 14.03 20.08
CA VAL A 53 10.15 13.23 18.84
C VAL A 53 11.31 12.23 18.85
N GLN A 54 12.51 12.68 19.22
CA GLN A 54 13.67 11.81 19.35
C GLN A 54 13.52 10.74 20.45
N HIS A 55 12.88 11.08 21.56
CA HIS A 55 12.57 10.14 22.63
C HIS A 55 11.68 8.99 22.14
N HIS A 56 10.63 9.30 21.35
CA HIS A 56 9.68 8.29 20.86
C HIS A 56 10.20 7.44 19.69
N PHE A 57 11.00 8.02 18.81
CA PHE A 57 11.33 7.41 17.50
C PHE A 57 12.84 7.28 17.25
N GLY A 58 13.67 7.86 18.10
CA GLY A 58 15.14 7.83 18.00
C GLY A 58 15.68 8.72 16.87
N SER A 59 15.19 8.52 15.64
CA SER A 59 15.66 9.23 14.45
C SER A 59 14.52 9.53 13.48
N LYS A 60 14.82 10.28 12.41
CA LYS A 60 13.91 10.51 11.29
C LYS A 60 13.55 9.19 10.59
N ASP A 61 14.53 8.28 10.43
CA ASP A 61 14.30 6.92 9.90
C ASP A 61 13.41 6.07 10.82
N GLY A 62 13.61 6.18 12.14
CA GLY A 62 12.74 5.52 13.12
C GLY A 62 11.30 6.01 13.07
N LEU A 63 11.11 7.32 12.84
CA LEU A 63 9.81 7.92 12.63
C LEU A 63 9.18 7.47 11.28
N ARG A 64 9.97 7.38 10.21
CA ARG A 64 9.54 6.84 8.92
C ARG A 64 9.07 5.39 9.08
N ARG A 65 9.88 4.53 9.71
CA ARG A 65 9.46 3.13 9.98
C ARG A 65 8.12 3.04 10.71
N ALA A 66 7.89 3.90 11.71
CA ALA A 66 6.60 3.92 12.39
C ALA A 66 5.43 4.37 11.49
N CYS A 67 5.69 5.18 10.47
CA CYS A 67 4.71 5.50 9.42
C CYS A 67 4.48 4.29 8.50
N ASP A 68 5.54 3.63 8.05
CA ASP A 68 5.48 2.41 7.23
C ASP A 68 4.72 1.29 7.94
N ASP A 69 5.03 1.03 9.22
CA ASP A 69 4.31 0.06 10.05
C ASP A 69 2.80 0.32 10.10
N THR A 70 2.39 1.60 10.11
CA THR A 70 0.96 1.97 10.11
C THR A 70 0.28 1.61 8.79
N VAL A 71 0.98 1.77 7.67
CA VAL A 71 0.50 1.37 6.33
C VAL A 71 0.38 -0.14 6.26
N LEU A 72 1.41 -0.87 6.69
CA LEU A 72 1.45 -2.33 6.66
C LEU A 72 0.36 -2.96 7.52
N ASP A 73 0.12 -2.39 8.71
CA ASP A 73 -0.96 -2.82 9.59
C ASP A 73 -2.35 -2.64 8.93
N LEU A 74 -2.55 -1.56 8.18
CA LEU A 74 -3.77 -1.38 7.39
C LEU A 74 -3.89 -2.42 6.25
N VAL A 75 -2.81 -2.69 5.53
CA VAL A 75 -2.78 -3.71 4.47
C VAL A 75 -3.10 -5.08 5.05
N GLN A 76 -2.48 -5.47 6.17
CA GLN A 76 -2.74 -6.73 6.84
C GLN A 76 -4.20 -6.87 7.28
N ARG A 77 -4.79 -5.81 7.86
CA ARG A 77 -6.22 -5.81 8.23
C ARG A 77 -7.14 -5.96 7.02
N LYS A 78 -6.81 -5.33 5.90
CA LYS A 78 -7.55 -5.48 4.65
C LYS A 78 -7.48 -6.91 4.11
N VAL A 79 -6.30 -7.51 4.11
CA VAL A 79 -6.10 -8.92 3.70
C VAL A 79 -6.91 -9.84 4.59
N ALA A 80 -6.80 -9.75 5.91
CA ALA A 80 -7.55 -10.57 6.86
C ALA A 80 -9.08 -10.40 6.70
N ALA A 81 -9.56 -9.17 6.49
CA ALA A 81 -10.98 -8.92 6.24
C ALA A 81 -11.47 -9.52 4.91
N THR A 82 -10.57 -9.68 3.93
CA THR A 82 -10.89 -10.34 2.66
C THR A 82 -10.92 -11.85 2.82
N GLU A 83 -9.94 -12.44 3.51
CA GLU A 83 -9.85 -13.88 3.75
C GLU A 83 -11.04 -14.43 4.53
N ASP A 84 -11.56 -13.69 5.53
CA ASP A 84 -12.72 -14.07 6.32
C ASP A 84 -14.07 -13.53 5.78
N GLY A 85 -14.05 -12.93 4.59
CA GLY A 85 -15.26 -12.44 3.89
C GLY A 85 -15.85 -11.16 4.46
N ARG A 86 -15.30 -10.62 5.56
CA ARG A 86 -15.82 -9.39 6.20
C ARG A 86 -15.66 -8.14 5.34
N ILE A 87 -14.77 -8.16 4.35
CA ILE A 87 -14.57 -7.05 3.42
C ILE A 87 -15.84 -6.68 2.65
N ALA A 88 -16.77 -7.62 2.48
CA ALA A 88 -18.07 -7.40 1.84
C ALA A 88 -19.07 -6.63 2.73
N SER A 89 -18.78 -6.46 4.03
CA SER A 89 -19.61 -5.64 4.93
C SER A 89 -19.38 -4.15 4.66
N PRO A 90 -20.44 -3.36 4.41
CA PRO A 90 -20.32 -1.92 4.19
C PRO A 90 -19.62 -1.19 5.35
N ASP A 91 -19.86 -1.58 6.59
CA ASP A 91 -19.28 -0.96 7.78
C ASP A 91 -17.77 -1.23 7.87
N VAL A 92 -17.35 -2.47 7.57
CA VAL A 92 -15.92 -2.84 7.53
C VAL A 92 -15.21 -2.09 6.41
N LEU A 93 -15.81 -2.04 5.22
CA LEU A 93 -15.24 -1.33 4.08
C LEU A 93 -15.13 0.18 4.37
N ALA A 94 -16.16 0.80 4.92
CA ALA A 94 -16.15 2.22 5.31
C ALA A 94 -15.05 2.51 6.35
N SER A 95 -14.94 1.66 7.37
CA SER A 95 -13.89 1.80 8.40
C SER A 95 -12.47 1.68 7.83
N LEU A 96 -12.24 0.74 6.91
CA LEU A 96 -10.95 0.59 6.22
C LEU A 96 -10.65 1.80 5.33
N GLN A 97 -11.64 2.34 4.62
CA GLN A 97 -11.48 3.55 3.81
C GLN A 97 -11.14 4.78 4.66
N GLU A 98 -11.84 4.98 5.78
CA GLU A 98 -11.56 6.08 6.71
C GLU A 98 -10.12 6.00 7.25
N GLN A 99 -9.66 4.80 7.62
CA GLN A 99 -8.29 4.57 8.08
C GLN A 99 -7.25 4.74 6.97
N ALA A 100 -7.60 4.42 5.73
CA ALA A 100 -6.69 4.55 4.59
C ALA A 100 -6.49 6.01 4.16
N LEU A 101 -7.49 6.87 4.30
CA LEU A 101 -7.48 8.24 3.75
C LEU A 101 -6.25 9.06 4.16
N PRO A 102 -5.80 9.10 5.43
CA PRO A 102 -4.59 9.83 5.80
C PRO A 102 -3.30 9.19 5.24
N LEU A 103 -3.33 7.90 4.90
CA LEU A 103 -2.16 7.14 4.45
C LEU A 103 -1.95 7.22 2.93
N VAL A 104 -2.99 7.52 2.15
CA VAL A 104 -2.94 7.45 0.68
C VAL A 104 -1.91 8.43 0.09
N ARG A 105 -1.82 9.65 0.62
CA ARG A 105 -0.82 10.63 0.18
C ARG A 105 0.61 10.20 0.49
N TYR A 106 0.80 9.66 1.68
CA TYR A 106 2.09 9.08 2.09
C TYR A 106 2.50 7.94 1.17
N LEU A 107 1.57 7.00 0.88
CA LEU A 107 1.78 5.89 -0.05
C LEU A 107 2.13 6.36 -1.46
N ALA A 108 1.37 7.33 -2.00
CA ALA A 108 1.67 7.89 -3.31
C ALA A 108 3.10 8.41 -3.40
N ARG A 109 3.58 9.07 -2.34
CA ARG A 109 4.94 9.58 -2.26
C ARG A 109 5.97 8.47 -2.11
N ALA A 110 5.70 7.48 -1.23
CA ALA A 110 6.60 6.36 -0.99
C ALA A 110 6.82 5.50 -2.25
N PHE A 111 5.78 5.30 -3.06
CA PHE A 111 5.88 4.54 -4.32
C PHE A 111 6.78 5.19 -5.37
N VAL A 112 6.95 6.51 -5.35
CA VAL A 112 7.82 7.23 -6.32
C VAL A 112 9.12 7.73 -5.71
N ASP A 113 9.35 7.50 -4.43
CA ASP A 113 10.51 8.01 -3.70
C ASP A 113 11.83 7.39 -4.18
N GLY A 114 11.81 6.15 -4.68
CA GLY A 114 13.00 5.43 -5.16
C GLY A 114 14.05 5.16 -4.08
N SER A 115 13.73 5.41 -2.82
CA SER A 115 14.63 5.15 -1.69
C SER A 115 14.62 3.67 -1.29
N PRO A 116 15.71 3.15 -0.67
CA PRO A 116 15.73 1.78 -0.14
C PRO A 116 14.57 1.49 0.83
N ALA A 117 14.18 2.48 1.65
CA ALA A 117 13.05 2.33 2.57
C ALA A 117 11.70 2.28 1.83
N GLY A 118 11.54 3.06 0.75
CA GLY A 118 10.37 2.96 -0.13
C GLY A 118 10.28 1.59 -0.82
N ALA A 119 11.42 1.07 -1.31
CA ALA A 119 11.48 -0.26 -1.88
C ALA A 119 11.08 -1.34 -0.85
N THR A 120 11.61 -1.28 0.37
CA THR A 120 11.23 -2.22 1.45
C THR A 120 9.73 -2.20 1.72
N LEU A 121 9.10 -1.02 1.78
CA LEU A 121 7.66 -0.91 1.98
C LEU A 121 6.87 -1.58 0.84
N VAL A 122 7.31 -1.39 -0.41
CA VAL A 122 6.70 -2.04 -1.58
C VAL A 122 6.84 -3.56 -1.50
N ASP A 123 8.03 -4.05 -1.13
CA ASP A 123 8.31 -5.48 -0.98
C ASP A 123 7.39 -6.11 0.09
N GLU A 124 7.23 -5.47 1.26
CA GLU A 124 6.36 -5.95 2.32
C GLU A 124 4.87 -5.95 1.93
N ILE A 125 4.42 -4.95 1.13
CA ILE A 125 3.08 -4.93 0.55
C ILE A 125 2.93 -6.08 -0.47
N ALA A 126 3.95 -6.33 -1.29
CA ALA A 126 3.94 -7.43 -2.26
C ALA A 126 3.88 -8.80 -1.56
N GLU A 127 4.64 -9.03 -0.49
CA GLU A 127 4.55 -10.24 0.32
C GLU A 127 3.15 -10.45 0.92
N GLY A 128 2.50 -9.36 1.39
CA GLY A 128 1.10 -9.42 1.83
C GLY A 128 0.16 -9.83 0.70
N THR A 129 0.41 -9.33 -0.49
CA THR A 129 -0.36 -9.66 -1.70
C THR A 129 -0.12 -11.11 -2.15
N GLU A 130 1.11 -11.64 -2.04
CA GLU A 130 1.42 -13.06 -2.29
C GLU A 130 0.60 -13.97 -1.36
N ARG A 131 0.58 -13.66 -0.07
CA ARG A 131 -0.23 -14.40 0.91
C ARG A 131 -1.71 -14.39 0.54
N PHE A 132 -2.25 -13.22 0.18
CA PHE A 132 -3.63 -13.09 -0.29
C PHE A 132 -3.91 -13.95 -1.54
N LEU A 133 -3.06 -13.88 -2.57
CA LEU A 133 -3.22 -14.66 -3.80
C LEU A 133 -3.19 -16.16 -3.51
N SER A 134 -2.24 -16.61 -2.68
CA SER A 134 -2.10 -18.03 -2.32
C SER A 134 -3.26 -18.54 -1.46
N ALA A 135 -3.79 -17.73 -0.56
CA ALA A 135 -4.95 -18.10 0.25
C ALA A 135 -6.24 -18.18 -0.57
N THR A 136 -6.41 -17.25 -1.53
CA THR A 136 -7.63 -17.16 -2.35
C THR A 136 -7.64 -18.16 -3.51
N TRP A 137 -6.49 -18.38 -4.16
CA TRP A 137 -6.36 -19.26 -5.34
C TRP A 137 -5.11 -20.15 -5.24
N PRO A 138 -5.03 -21.10 -4.29
CA PRO A 138 -3.83 -21.88 -3.99
C PRO A 138 -3.31 -22.71 -5.18
N GLU A 139 -4.21 -23.24 -6.02
CA GLU A 139 -3.82 -24.02 -7.20
C GLU A 139 -3.21 -23.13 -8.30
N ARG A 140 -3.68 -21.89 -8.42
CA ARG A 140 -3.20 -20.94 -9.43
C ARG A 140 -1.94 -20.21 -8.99
N TYR A 141 -1.84 -19.91 -7.68
CA TYR A 141 -0.77 -19.15 -7.07
C TYR A 141 -0.22 -19.88 -5.84
N PRO A 142 0.55 -20.98 -6.03
CA PRO A 142 1.15 -21.72 -4.92
C PRO A 142 2.10 -20.83 -4.11
N PRO A 143 2.18 -21.01 -2.78
CA PRO A 143 3.12 -20.26 -1.94
C PRO A 143 4.57 -20.44 -2.38
N GLY A 144 5.32 -19.33 -2.48
CA GLY A 144 6.73 -19.34 -2.85
C GLY A 144 7.03 -19.58 -4.33
N ASP A 145 6.01 -19.76 -5.17
CA ASP A 145 6.18 -19.90 -6.62
C ASP A 145 6.53 -18.57 -7.29
N ARG A 146 7.33 -18.62 -8.36
CA ARG A 146 7.70 -17.43 -9.15
C ARG A 146 6.45 -16.72 -9.70
N ARG A 147 5.49 -17.48 -10.21
CA ARG A 147 4.25 -16.94 -10.76
C ARG A 147 3.46 -16.13 -9.71
N THR A 148 3.47 -16.58 -8.45
CA THR A 148 2.81 -15.88 -7.36
C THR A 148 3.49 -14.55 -7.07
N ARG A 149 4.82 -14.53 -7.00
CA ARG A 149 5.61 -13.30 -6.82
C ARG A 149 5.40 -12.30 -7.96
N ASP A 150 5.50 -12.77 -9.20
CA ASP A 150 5.31 -11.93 -10.39
C ASP A 150 3.90 -11.33 -10.43
N ALA A 151 2.87 -12.13 -10.12
CA ALA A 151 1.48 -11.67 -10.06
C ALA A 151 1.25 -10.65 -8.93
N ALA A 152 1.84 -10.89 -7.75
CA ALA A 152 1.76 -9.96 -6.63
C ALA A 152 2.41 -8.61 -6.96
N ALA A 153 3.60 -8.61 -7.54
CA ALA A 153 4.29 -7.40 -7.95
C ALA A 153 3.46 -6.58 -8.97
N VAL A 154 2.88 -7.24 -9.97
CA VAL A 154 2.02 -6.59 -10.97
C VAL A 154 0.75 -6.02 -10.33
N LEU A 155 0.10 -6.77 -9.42
CA LEU A 155 -1.12 -6.33 -8.75
C LEU A 155 -0.85 -5.12 -7.84
N VAL A 156 0.28 -5.10 -7.13
CA VAL A 156 0.73 -3.93 -6.34
C VAL A 156 0.96 -2.73 -7.23
N ALA A 157 1.66 -2.92 -8.37
CA ALA A 157 1.94 -1.83 -9.31
C ALA A 157 0.64 -1.24 -9.93
N GLN A 158 -0.33 -2.08 -10.28
CA GLN A 158 -1.64 -1.63 -10.80
C GLN A 158 -2.42 -0.83 -9.74
N SER A 159 -2.43 -1.30 -8.50
CA SER A 159 -3.10 -0.61 -7.39
C SER A 159 -2.40 0.71 -7.05
N ALA A 160 -1.07 0.70 -7.00
CA ALA A 160 -0.24 1.88 -6.79
C ALA A 160 -0.43 2.93 -7.91
N GLY A 161 -0.55 2.48 -9.16
CA GLY A 161 -0.78 3.34 -10.31
C GLY A 161 -2.03 4.22 -10.16
N THR A 162 -3.12 3.69 -9.63
CA THR A 162 -4.34 4.46 -9.38
C THR A 162 -4.12 5.55 -8.32
N ILE A 163 -3.30 5.27 -7.31
CA ILE A 163 -2.96 6.21 -6.23
C ILE A 163 -1.98 7.29 -6.74
N VAL A 164 -0.90 6.88 -7.39
CA VAL A 164 0.13 7.79 -7.92
C VAL A 164 -0.44 8.72 -9.00
N MET A 165 -1.32 8.20 -9.85
CA MET A 165 -1.95 8.94 -10.94
C MET A 165 -3.31 9.54 -10.57
N HIS A 166 -3.67 9.57 -9.28
CA HIS A 166 -5.03 9.92 -8.84
C HIS A 166 -5.51 11.29 -9.32
N GLU A 167 -4.62 12.28 -9.48
CA GLU A 167 -4.99 13.60 -10.03
C GLU A 167 -5.52 13.51 -11.48
N HIS A 168 -4.88 12.66 -12.29
CA HIS A 168 -5.33 12.40 -13.67
C HIS A 168 -6.63 11.59 -13.68
N VAL A 169 -6.75 10.58 -12.82
CA VAL A 169 -7.97 9.78 -12.66
C VAL A 169 -9.12 10.67 -12.20
N ALA A 170 -8.93 11.45 -11.13
CA ALA A 170 -9.93 12.37 -10.61
C ALA A 170 -10.41 13.35 -11.68
N ARG A 171 -9.49 13.99 -12.41
CA ARG A 171 -9.82 14.93 -13.51
C ARG A 171 -10.67 14.25 -14.60
N ARG A 172 -10.32 13.04 -15.01
CA ARG A 172 -11.07 12.29 -16.05
C ARG A 172 -12.47 11.86 -15.56
N MET A 173 -12.62 11.58 -14.27
CA MET A 173 -13.88 11.15 -13.67
C MET A 173 -14.73 12.32 -13.15
N GLY A 174 -14.24 13.57 -13.22
CA GLY A 174 -14.92 14.74 -12.64
C GLY A 174 -14.95 14.70 -11.10
N LEU A 175 -13.94 14.15 -10.48
CA LEU A 175 -13.74 14.05 -9.04
C LEU A 175 -12.76 15.11 -8.54
N VAL A 176 -12.79 15.41 -7.25
CA VAL A 176 -11.85 16.35 -6.61
C VAL A 176 -10.60 15.59 -6.16
N PRO A 177 -9.40 15.95 -6.68
CA PRO A 177 -8.16 15.30 -6.28
C PRO A 177 -7.97 15.29 -4.74
N TRP A 178 -7.41 14.21 -4.23
CA TRP A 178 -7.16 13.92 -2.80
C TRP A 178 -8.41 13.85 -1.91
N LYS A 179 -9.46 14.62 -2.19
CA LYS A 179 -10.73 14.52 -1.46
C LYS A 179 -11.48 13.24 -1.81
N ASP A 180 -11.50 12.92 -3.11
CA ASP A 180 -12.27 11.78 -3.64
C ASP A 180 -11.35 10.61 -4.04
N VAL A 181 -10.10 10.56 -3.56
CA VAL A 181 -9.11 9.54 -3.92
C VAL A 181 -9.56 8.10 -3.58
N LEU A 182 -10.39 7.95 -2.55
CA LEU A 182 -11.02 6.68 -2.18
C LEU A 182 -12.52 6.66 -2.54
N SER A 183 -12.93 7.42 -3.54
CA SER A 183 -14.33 7.43 -3.99
C SER A 183 -14.79 6.02 -4.40
N PRO A 184 -15.97 5.56 -3.93
CA PRO A 184 -16.54 4.28 -4.37
C PRO A 184 -16.65 4.15 -5.88
N ARG A 185 -16.80 5.28 -6.62
CA ARG A 185 -16.82 5.28 -8.09
C ARG A 185 -15.52 4.76 -8.71
N ILE A 186 -14.36 5.03 -8.09
CA ILE A 186 -13.06 4.50 -8.55
C ILE A 186 -13.04 2.99 -8.34
N GLY A 187 -13.43 2.53 -7.16
CA GLY A 187 -13.48 1.09 -6.84
C GLY A 187 -14.43 0.32 -7.77
N LEU A 188 -15.63 0.85 -8.01
CA LEU A 188 -16.60 0.23 -8.93
C LEU A 188 -16.05 0.17 -10.36
N ALA A 189 -15.43 1.26 -10.85
CA ALA A 189 -14.80 1.27 -12.17
C ALA A 189 -13.64 0.28 -12.28
N GLN A 190 -12.87 0.07 -11.21
CA GLN A 190 -11.81 -0.96 -11.18
C GLN A 190 -12.39 -2.37 -11.27
N LEU A 191 -13.47 -2.67 -10.52
CA LEU A 191 -14.12 -3.97 -10.58
C LEU A 191 -14.70 -4.25 -11.96
N ASP A 192 -15.37 -3.27 -12.57
CA ASP A 192 -15.92 -3.35 -13.94
C ASP A 192 -14.83 -3.64 -14.97
N VAL A 193 -13.67 -2.96 -14.87
CA VAL A 193 -12.51 -3.20 -15.75
C VAL A 193 -11.94 -4.61 -15.52
N TYR A 194 -11.83 -5.09 -14.27
CA TYR A 194 -11.30 -6.43 -13.99
C TYR A 194 -12.22 -7.52 -14.55
N ASP A 195 -13.54 -7.34 -14.48
CA ASP A 195 -14.52 -8.24 -15.04
C ASP A 195 -14.38 -8.32 -16.57
N ALA A 196 -14.41 -7.17 -17.24
CA ALA A 196 -14.22 -7.06 -18.69
C ALA A 196 -12.87 -7.62 -19.18
N LEU A 197 -11.77 -7.35 -18.44
CA LEU A 197 -10.47 -7.93 -18.75
C LEU A 197 -10.43 -9.43 -18.52
N GLY A 198 -11.15 -9.96 -17.52
CA GLY A 198 -11.31 -11.38 -17.29
C GLY A 198 -11.94 -12.07 -18.49
N GLU A 199 -13.04 -11.54 -19.02
CA GLU A 199 -13.69 -12.02 -20.25
C GLU A 199 -12.75 -11.95 -21.46
N PHE A 200 -12.05 -10.82 -21.64
CA PHE A 200 -11.11 -10.65 -22.75
C PHE A 200 -9.96 -11.66 -22.67
N VAL A 201 -9.35 -11.87 -21.53
CA VAL A 201 -8.23 -12.82 -21.32
C VAL A 201 -8.69 -14.27 -21.52
N ALA A 202 -9.97 -14.58 -21.25
CA ALA A 202 -10.56 -15.89 -21.48
C ALA A 202 -11.01 -16.09 -22.95
N SER A 203 -10.98 -15.06 -23.79
CA SER A 203 -11.34 -15.16 -25.21
C SER A 203 -10.23 -15.79 -26.05
N GLY A 204 -10.56 -16.23 -27.27
CA GLY A 204 -9.56 -16.76 -28.21
C GLY A 204 -8.45 -15.76 -28.55
N VAL A 205 -8.73 -14.44 -28.54
CA VAL A 205 -7.70 -13.41 -28.71
C VAL A 205 -6.76 -13.34 -27.51
N GLY A 206 -7.31 -13.44 -26.29
CA GLY A 206 -6.52 -13.50 -25.06
C GLY A 206 -5.58 -14.71 -25.02
N GLU A 207 -6.04 -15.86 -25.49
CA GLU A 207 -5.22 -17.08 -25.64
C GLU A 207 -4.05 -16.86 -26.62
N GLN A 208 -4.33 -16.34 -27.81
CA GLN A 208 -3.30 -16.03 -28.83
C GLN A 208 -2.25 -15.04 -28.30
N ILE A 209 -2.67 -14.01 -27.56
CA ILE A 209 -1.73 -13.05 -26.93
C ILE A 209 -0.86 -13.79 -25.90
N ARG A 210 -1.45 -14.64 -25.06
CA ARG A 210 -0.70 -15.41 -24.04
C ARG A 210 0.36 -16.31 -24.68
N GLU A 211 0.02 -17.03 -25.77
CA GLU A 211 0.94 -17.87 -26.51
C GLU A 211 2.07 -17.04 -27.14
N ALA A 212 1.74 -15.89 -27.74
CA ALA A 212 2.71 -14.99 -28.35
C ALA A 212 3.71 -14.44 -27.30
N VAL A 213 3.22 -14.00 -26.14
CA VAL A 213 4.06 -13.49 -25.04
C VAL A 213 4.94 -14.61 -24.46
N ALA A 214 4.39 -15.81 -24.25
CA ALA A 214 5.17 -16.97 -23.79
C ALA A 214 6.29 -17.34 -24.79
N GLY A 215 6.04 -17.20 -26.09
CA GLY A 215 7.04 -17.39 -27.13
C GLY A 215 8.19 -16.36 -27.12
N LEU A 216 7.97 -15.18 -26.54
CA LEU A 216 9.01 -14.16 -26.35
C LEU A 216 9.92 -14.47 -25.14
N ASP A 217 9.37 -15.04 -24.09
CA ASP A 217 10.13 -15.41 -22.87
C ASP A 217 11.12 -16.55 -23.15
N GLY A 218 10.80 -17.45 -24.10
CA GLY A 218 11.71 -18.51 -24.59
C GLY A 218 12.83 -18.03 -25.54
N ARG A 219 12.78 -16.79 -26.00
CA ARG A 219 13.82 -16.17 -26.84
C ARG A 219 14.70 -15.27 -25.97
N GLY A 220 15.49 -15.85 -25.06
CA GLY A 220 16.55 -15.13 -24.35
C GLY A 220 17.45 -14.41 -25.36
N PRO A 221 18.14 -13.29 -24.98
CA PRO A 221 19.01 -12.56 -25.90
C PRO A 221 20.09 -13.51 -26.40
N GLU A 222 19.99 -13.93 -27.66
CA GLU A 222 21.12 -14.56 -28.35
C GLU A 222 22.27 -13.55 -28.25
N ALA A 223 23.35 -13.99 -27.61
CA ALA A 223 24.59 -13.27 -27.56
C ALA A 223 24.98 -12.90 -29.01
N LYS A 224 24.97 -11.60 -29.31
CA LYS A 224 25.61 -11.11 -30.53
C LYS A 224 27.10 -11.26 -30.28
N GLU A 225 27.70 -12.25 -30.95
CA GLU A 225 29.15 -12.32 -31.20
C GLU A 225 29.63 -11.05 -31.95
#